data_d761429abd238a1db652232413770f23
#
_entry.id   d761429abd238a1db652232413770f23
#
_cell.length_a   1.000
_cell.length_b   1.000
_cell.length_c   1.000
_cell.angle_alpha   90.00
_cell.angle_beta   90.00
_cell.angle_gamma   90.00
#
_symmetry.space_group_name_H-M   'P 1'
#
loop_
_entity.id
_entity.type
_entity.pdbx_description
1 polymer ?
#
loop_
_entity_poly.entity_id
_entity_poly.type
_entity_poly.pdbx_seq_one_letter_code
_entity_poly.pdbx_strand_id
1 'polypeptide(L)'
;MRLRSVLAACLLATALLGQPLAAQAAPKEVDAYITAALKRFGQPGAGIGVIRDGKIVFAGGWGVRRVGEAAKVDEHTLFQVASNTKAVTAAALGILVKDGKLHWDDPVTDYLPWFRLGGSPYITRELTVRDLLTHRSGLSLGAGDLLWFHSDRSREEILRQLRYIAPTASFRSRYAYDNVLFIAAGAVVEAASGMKWDEFVRTRIFQPLGMTETGTNIGMFTTGSNVASPHGRVGGKIEVVPYDSVENTGPAGGINSNVNDWLKWIRTQLDSGRVEGGQPLWTPAETRAFWQPEIALPIGSGPGPLAALTPNFAAYGLGWFLRDYRGFKVVTHDGGLAGMLSRVIMVPEKRLGIVILSNGETSAFQALGWWLLDYNLGAPRTDWAAILAQREEGMVAGDKAFEDSASAARHADAGPSLPLVQYAGKYADSWYGEVSLAVEDGHLVLHWSRSPALVADLEHWQYDTFRARMRVKNVADAFVTFSLGADGAVDRFTMLPFYPSTDFSFNYQVLLFKPVH
;
A
#
# COMPACT_ATOMS: atom_id res chain seq x y z
N MET A 1 10.36 -83.98 17.14
CA MET A 1 9.36 -82.95 17.50
C MET A 1 10.08 -81.77 18.16
N ARG A 2 10.34 -80.74 17.51
CA ARG A 2 10.84 -79.47 18.10
C ARG A 2 10.07 -78.30 17.42
N LEU A 3 9.21 -77.64 18.23
CA LEU A 3 8.53 -76.40 17.87
C LEU A 3 9.55 -75.29 17.73
N ARG A 4 9.50 -74.54 16.64
CA ARG A 4 10.20 -73.26 16.47
C ARG A 4 9.18 -72.09 16.56
N SER A 5 9.35 -71.32 17.63
CA SER A 5 8.61 -70.05 17.84
C SER A 5 9.16 -68.99 16.92
N VAL A 6 8.29 -68.32 16.12
CA VAL A 6 8.61 -67.16 15.32
C VAL A 6 8.19 -65.95 16.13
N LEU A 7 9.16 -65.14 16.59
CA LEU A 7 8.92 -63.78 17.13
C LEU A 7 8.65 -62.86 16.01
N ALA A 8 7.46 -62.25 15.96
CA ALA A 8 7.13 -61.12 15.11
C ALA A 8 7.60 -59.84 15.80
N ALA A 9 8.60 -59.16 15.22
CA ALA A 9 9.02 -57.82 15.64
C ALA A 9 8.09 -56.78 14.99
N CYS A 10 7.20 -56.15 15.76
CA CYS A 10 6.46 -54.98 15.38
C CYS A 10 7.38 -53.74 15.39
N LEU A 11 7.76 -53.24 14.23
CA LEU A 11 8.38 -51.92 14.06
C LEU A 11 7.30 -50.84 14.27
N LEU A 12 7.30 -50.19 15.42
CA LEU A 12 6.60 -48.92 15.63
C LEU A 12 7.37 -47.81 14.89
N ALA A 13 6.88 -47.45 13.73
CA ALA A 13 7.27 -46.18 13.07
C ALA A 13 6.61 -45.02 13.84
N THR A 14 7.33 -44.44 14.79
CA THR A 14 6.93 -43.14 15.39
C THR A 14 7.04 -42.07 14.32
N ALA A 15 5.91 -41.64 13.77
CA ALA A 15 5.81 -40.43 12.99
C ALA A 15 6.19 -39.26 13.90
N LEU A 16 7.36 -38.69 13.71
CA LEU A 16 7.75 -37.41 14.24
C LEU A 16 6.86 -36.35 13.55
N LEU A 17 5.69 -36.13 14.11
CA LEU A 17 4.91 -34.93 13.83
C LEU A 17 5.77 -33.76 14.26
N GLY A 18 6.28 -32.99 13.28
CA GLY A 18 7.02 -31.78 13.54
C GLY A 18 6.17 -30.86 14.43
N GLN A 19 6.64 -30.63 15.64
CA GLN A 19 6.02 -29.63 16.50
C GLN A 19 6.09 -28.30 15.79
N PRO A 20 5.01 -27.49 15.79
CA PRO A 20 5.10 -26.12 15.30
C PRO A 20 6.21 -25.42 16.09
N LEU A 21 7.19 -24.83 15.39
CA LEU A 21 8.21 -24.01 16.02
C LEU A 21 7.48 -22.87 16.74
N ALA A 22 7.40 -22.96 18.06
CA ALA A 22 6.90 -21.86 18.87
C ALA A 22 7.76 -20.62 18.57
N ALA A 23 7.12 -19.50 18.29
CA ALA A 23 7.80 -18.24 18.08
C ALA A 23 8.70 -17.95 19.28
N GLN A 24 10.00 -17.77 19.04
CA GLN A 24 10.93 -17.40 20.11
C GLN A 24 10.67 -15.94 20.50
N ALA A 25 10.76 -15.65 21.80
CA ALA A 25 10.70 -14.28 22.28
C ALA A 25 11.86 -13.45 21.70
N ALA A 26 11.61 -12.18 21.43
CA ALA A 26 12.65 -11.27 20.95
C ALA A 26 13.80 -11.18 21.96
N PRO A 27 15.07 -11.06 21.51
CA PRO A 27 16.20 -10.76 22.39
C PRO A 27 15.91 -9.50 23.23
N LYS A 28 16.35 -9.47 24.49
CA LYS A 28 16.08 -8.35 25.43
C LYS A 28 16.42 -6.97 24.86
N GLU A 29 17.52 -6.85 24.13
CA GLU A 29 17.92 -5.59 23.49
C GLU A 29 16.91 -5.18 22.40
N VAL A 30 16.44 -6.13 21.59
CA VAL A 30 15.44 -5.92 20.54
C VAL A 30 14.09 -5.50 21.16
N ASP A 31 13.64 -6.21 22.18
CA ASP A 31 12.41 -5.90 22.92
C ASP A 31 12.44 -4.49 23.52
N ALA A 32 13.56 -4.12 24.16
CA ALA A 32 13.75 -2.79 24.74
C ALA A 32 13.71 -1.69 23.70
N TYR A 33 14.37 -1.89 22.54
CA TYR A 33 14.37 -0.91 21.47
C TYR A 33 12.99 -0.75 20.83
N ILE A 34 12.29 -1.83 20.54
CA ILE A 34 10.92 -1.80 19.99
C ILE A 34 10.00 -1.02 20.94
N THR A 35 10.03 -1.36 22.25
CA THR A 35 9.19 -0.70 23.25
C THR A 35 9.48 0.81 23.32
N ALA A 36 10.76 1.19 23.31
CA ALA A 36 11.16 2.60 23.33
C ALA A 36 10.75 3.35 22.06
N ALA A 37 10.90 2.71 20.88
CA ALA A 37 10.50 3.30 19.61
C ALA A 37 8.97 3.53 19.54
N LEU A 38 8.15 2.53 19.89
CA LEU A 38 6.69 2.69 19.91
C LEU A 38 6.27 3.84 20.83
N LYS A 39 6.87 3.93 22.02
CA LYS A 39 6.61 5.02 22.96
C LYS A 39 7.00 6.40 22.40
N ARG A 40 8.16 6.49 21.73
CA ARG A 40 8.66 7.76 21.15
C ARG A 40 7.72 8.32 20.09
N PHE A 41 7.17 7.47 19.23
CA PHE A 41 6.27 7.88 18.16
C PHE A 41 4.79 7.96 18.60
N GLY A 42 4.45 7.54 19.81
CA GLY A 42 3.06 7.35 20.20
C GLY A 42 2.35 6.26 19.37
N GLN A 43 3.13 5.30 18.85
CA GLN A 43 2.60 4.20 18.03
C GLN A 43 1.78 3.25 18.90
N PRO A 44 0.48 2.99 18.58
CA PRO A 44 -0.37 2.18 19.43
C PRO A 44 0.12 0.73 19.57
N GLY A 45 0.47 0.10 18.46
CA GLY A 45 0.96 -1.28 18.47
C GLY A 45 1.63 -1.68 17.16
N ALA A 46 2.38 -2.78 17.21
CA ALA A 46 3.00 -3.40 16.06
C ALA A 46 3.20 -4.89 16.26
N GLY A 47 3.01 -5.67 15.19
CA GLY A 47 3.47 -7.04 15.06
C GLY A 47 4.79 -7.06 14.30
N ILE A 48 5.80 -7.78 14.80
CA ILE A 48 7.15 -7.81 14.21
C ILE A 48 7.69 -9.22 14.18
N GLY A 49 8.29 -9.61 13.05
CA GLY A 49 8.93 -10.91 12.90
C GLY A 49 10.23 -10.82 12.12
N VAL A 50 11.17 -11.71 12.48
CA VAL A 50 12.46 -11.87 11.80
C VAL A 50 12.70 -13.36 11.50
N ILE A 51 13.06 -13.63 10.26
CA ILE A 51 13.49 -14.95 9.79
C ILE A 51 14.92 -14.87 9.25
N ARG A 52 15.73 -15.87 9.57
CA ARG A 52 17.09 -16.03 9.04
C ARG A 52 17.37 -17.50 8.77
N ASP A 53 17.99 -17.81 7.64
CA ASP A 53 18.34 -19.17 7.21
C ASP A 53 17.14 -20.14 7.27
N GLY A 54 15.94 -19.64 6.89
CA GLY A 54 14.69 -20.39 6.91
C GLY A 54 14.08 -20.62 8.29
N LYS A 55 14.72 -20.10 9.37
CA LYS A 55 14.24 -20.24 10.74
C LYS A 55 13.71 -18.92 11.28
N ILE A 56 12.57 -18.95 11.95
CA ILE A 56 12.05 -17.78 12.66
C ILE A 56 12.98 -17.49 13.85
N VAL A 57 13.60 -16.31 13.86
CA VAL A 57 14.45 -15.84 14.95
C VAL A 57 13.60 -15.35 16.11
N PHE A 58 12.57 -14.57 15.81
CA PHE A 58 11.49 -14.22 16.72
C PHE A 58 10.25 -13.77 15.94
N ALA A 59 9.09 -13.86 16.58
CA ALA A 59 7.85 -13.25 16.15
C ALA A 59 7.06 -12.83 17.39
N GLY A 60 6.40 -11.67 17.34
CA GLY A 60 5.63 -11.19 18.48
C GLY A 60 4.88 -9.90 18.21
N GLY A 61 4.13 -9.46 19.22
CA GLY A 61 3.38 -8.22 19.20
C GLY A 61 3.75 -7.30 20.36
N TRP A 62 3.69 -6.01 20.11
CA TRP A 62 3.95 -4.94 21.08
C TRP A 62 2.82 -3.93 21.05
N GLY A 63 2.53 -3.32 22.21
CA GLY A 63 1.49 -2.32 22.36
C GLY A 63 0.08 -2.90 22.39
N VAL A 64 -0.90 -2.13 21.89
CA VAL A 64 -2.33 -2.44 21.95
C VAL A 64 -2.96 -2.47 20.57
N ARG A 65 -4.00 -3.30 20.42
CA ARG A 65 -4.77 -3.40 19.17
C ARG A 65 -5.60 -2.15 18.91
N ARG A 66 -6.01 -1.47 19.96
CA ARG A 66 -6.80 -0.23 19.90
C ARG A 66 -6.46 0.68 21.10
N VAL A 67 -6.24 1.96 20.83
CA VAL A 67 -6.03 2.96 21.88
C VAL A 67 -7.26 3.02 22.78
N GLY A 68 -7.02 3.05 24.11
CA GLY A 68 -8.08 3.04 25.12
C GLY A 68 -8.55 1.64 25.53
N GLU A 69 -8.07 0.56 24.90
CA GLU A 69 -8.41 -0.82 25.22
C GLU A 69 -7.18 -1.58 25.75
N ALA A 70 -7.43 -2.62 26.58
CA ALA A 70 -6.37 -3.42 27.19
C ALA A 70 -5.82 -4.51 26.27
N ALA A 71 -6.54 -4.83 25.18
CA ALA A 71 -6.20 -5.93 24.29
C ALA A 71 -4.87 -5.68 23.58
N LYS A 72 -3.93 -6.62 23.75
CA LYS A 72 -2.56 -6.51 23.23
C LYS A 72 -2.47 -7.03 21.80
N VAL A 73 -1.51 -6.47 21.06
CA VAL A 73 -1.04 -7.06 19.81
C VAL A 73 -0.23 -8.31 20.13
N ASP A 74 -0.40 -9.36 19.33
CA ASP A 74 0.40 -10.59 19.32
C ASP A 74 0.77 -10.96 17.86
N GLU A 75 1.47 -12.07 17.67
CA GLU A 75 1.92 -12.54 16.37
C GLU A 75 0.79 -13.04 15.44
N HIS A 76 -0.41 -13.23 15.97
CA HIS A 76 -1.63 -13.61 15.26
C HIS A 76 -2.57 -12.43 14.98
N THR A 77 -2.27 -11.25 15.54
CA THR A 77 -3.11 -10.05 15.33
C THR A 77 -3.14 -9.69 13.85
N LEU A 78 -4.34 -9.54 13.29
CA LEU A 78 -4.54 -9.18 11.89
C LEU A 78 -4.35 -7.68 11.66
N PHE A 79 -3.66 -7.36 10.56
CA PHE A 79 -3.45 -6.01 10.02
C PHE A 79 -3.76 -5.99 8.53
N GLN A 80 -4.15 -4.85 7.99
CA GLN A 80 -4.12 -4.61 6.56
C GLN A 80 -2.66 -4.45 6.13
N VAL A 81 -2.16 -5.30 5.21
CA VAL A 81 -0.75 -5.21 4.78
C VAL A 81 -0.54 -4.24 3.62
N ALA A 82 -1.64 -3.68 3.10
CA ALA A 82 -1.62 -2.66 2.06
C ALA A 82 -0.76 -3.08 0.86
N SER A 83 0.10 -2.19 0.35
CA SER A 83 0.88 -2.39 -0.87
C SER A 83 1.89 -3.55 -0.83
N ASN A 84 2.16 -4.16 0.33
CA ASN A 84 2.85 -5.46 0.35
C ASN A 84 2.09 -6.56 -0.40
N THR A 85 0.80 -6.37 -0.67
CA THR A 85 -0.05 -7.19 -1.57
C THR A 85 0.53 -7.29 -2.99
N LYS A 86 1.17 -6.23 -3.48
CA LYS A 86 1.70 -6.15 -4.86
C LYS A 86 2.67 -7.28 -5.20
N ALA A 87 3.50 -7.65 -4.24
CA ALA A 87 4.41 -8.78 -4.38
C ALA A 87 3.68 -10.12 -4.52
N VAL A 88 2.52 -10.27 -3.86
CA VAL A 88 1.68 -11.47 -3.96
C VAL A 88 0.99 -11.52 -5.33
N THR A 89 0.52 -10.38 -5.84
CA THR A 89 -0.05 -10.28 -7.20
C THR A 89 1.01 -10.59 -8.28
N ALA A 90 2.24 -10.09 -8.12
CA ALA A 90 3.35 -10.44 -8.99
C ALA A 90 3.66 -11.95 -8.95
N ALA A 91 3.65 -12.55 -7.76
CA ALA A 91 3.83 -13.99 -7.61
C ALA A 91 2.67 -14.81 -8.21
N ALA A 92 1.43 -14.32 -8.14
CA ALA A 92 0.28 -14.96 -8.81
C ALA A 92 0.51 -15.05 -10.34
N LEU A 93 0.99 -13.97 -10.95
CA LEU A 93 1.41 -13.98 -12.37
C LEU A 93 2.61 -14.90 -12.58
N GLY A 94 3.60 -14.92 -11.68
CA GLY A 94 4.75 -15.83 -11.75
C GLY A 94 4.36 -17.31 -11.70
N ILE A 95 3.32 -17.66 -10.93
CA ILE A 95 2.75 -19.01 -10.92
C ILE A 95 2.14 -19.35 -12.30
N LEU A 96 1.43 -18.40 -12.92
CA LEU A 96 0.85 -18.59 -14.24
C LEU A 96 1.91 -18.67 -15.33
N VAL A 97 3.04 -17.94 -15.20
CA VAL A 97 4.20 -18.10 -16.10
C VAL A 97 4.78 -19.51 -15.98
N LYS A 98 5.04 -19.98 -14.75
CA LYS A 98 5.50 -21.36 -14.51
C LYS A 98 4.54 -22.41 -15.07
N ASP A 99 3.24 -22.17 -14.97
CA ASP A 99 2.20 -23.07 -15.46
C ASP A 99 2.03 -22.99 -17.01
N GLY A 100 2.79 -22.13 -17.68
CA GLY A 100 2.73 -21.92 -19.15
C GLY A 100 1.42 -21.29 -19.62
N LYS A 101 0.75 -20.53 -18.76
CA LYS A 101 -0.53 -19.85 -19.05
C LYS A 101 -0.35 -18.45 -19.60
N LEU A 102 0.79 -17.83 -19.36
CA LEU A 102 1.17 -16.52 -19.89
C LEU A 102 2.69 -16.35 -19.87
N HIS A 103 3.17 -15.31 -20.56
CA HIS A 103 4.56 -14.85 -20.50
C HIS A 103 4.61 -13.40 -20.00
N TRP A 104 5.74 -13.02 -19.39
CA TRP A 104 5.90 -11.66 -18.85
C TRP A 104 5.73 -10.56 -19.91
N ASP A 105 6.11 -10.84 -21.13
CA ASP A 105 6.14 -9.89 -22.23
C ASP A 105 4.94 -10.01 -23.18
N ASP A 106 3.92 -10.81 -22.82
CA ASP A 106 2.66 -10.86 -23.54
C ASP A 106 1.93 -9.50 -23.44
N PRO A 107 1.32 -9.03 -24.53
CA PRO A 107 0.47 -7.83 -24.50
C PRO A 107 -0.70 -8.00 -23.53
N VAL A 108 -0.98 -6.98 -22.73
CA VAL A 108 -2.15 -6.98 -21.82
C VAL A 108 -3.45 -7.22 -22.58
N THR A 109 -3.53 -6.73 -23.81
CA THR A 109 -4.73 -6.87 -24.66
C THR A 109 -5.03 -8.29 -25.09
N ASP A 110 -4.09 -9.24 -24.99
CA ASP A 110 -4.34 -10.66 -25.25
C ASP A 110 -5.25 -11.27 -24.17
N TYR A 111 -5.16 -10.78 -22.95
CA TYR A 111 -5.99 -11.20 -21.80
C TYR A 111 -7.19 -10.28 -21.57
N LEU A 112 -7.01 -8.97 -21.83
CA LEU A 112 -8.02 -7.92 -21.62
C LEU A 112 -8.24 -7.14 -22.93
N PRO A 113 -8.95 -7.71 -23.96
CA PRO A 113 -9.09 -7.08 -25.28
C PRO A 113 -9.74 -5.69 -25.27
N TRP A 114 -10.50 -5.39 -24.21
CA TRP A 114 -11.19 -4.12 -23.99
C TRP A 114 -10.33 -3.07 -23.27
N PHE A 115 -9.20 -3.44 -22.69
CA PHE A 115 -8.33 -2.54 -21.93
C PHE A 115 -7.73 -1.47 -22.82
N ARG A 116 -7.73 -0.23 -22.33
CA ARG A 116 -7.11 0.93 -23.00
C ARG A 116 -6.45 1.81 -21.96
N LEU A 117 -5.27 2.34 -22.26
CA LEU A 117 -4.50 3.18 -21.37
C LEU A 117 -4.18 4.53 -22.02
N GLY A 118 -4.47 5.63 -21.31
CA GLY A 118 -4.00 6.97 -21.62
C GLY A 118 -4.48 7.56 -22.94
N GLY A 119 -5.55 7.02 -23.55
CA GLY A 119 -5.99 7.44 -24.87
C GLY A 119 -4.96 7.18 -25.99
N SER A 120 -3.88 6.45 -25.70
CA SER A 120 -2.78 6.17 -26.61
C SER A 120 -2.91 4.75 -27.20
N PRO A 121 -3.18 4.62 -28.53
CA PRO A 121 -3.16 3.32 -29.19
C PRO A 121 -1.78 2.64 -29.11
N TYR A 122 -0.70 3.42 -29.13
CA TYR A 122 0.67 2.91 -29.02
C TYR A 122 0.89 2.28 -27.63
N ILE A 123 0.65 3.01 -26.55
CA ILE A 123 0.84 2.48 -25.19
C ILE A 123 -0.04 1.25 -24.97
N THR A 124 -1.30 1.30 -25.40
CA THR A 124 -2.24 0.19 -25.23
C THR A 124 -1.75 -1.10 -25.92
N ARG A 125 -1.15 -0.99 -27.12
CA ARG A 125 -0.63 -2.13 -27.86
C ARG A 125 0.66 -2.69 -27.26
N GLU A 126 1.56 -1.81 -26.81
CA GLU A 126 2.90 -2.17 -26.34
C GLU A 126 2.97 -2.53 -24.86
N LEU A 127 1.90 -2.26 -24.09
CA LEU A 127 1.84 -2.53 -22.66
C LEU A 127 1.81 -4.04 -22.41
N THR A 128 2.81 -4.55 -21.72
CA THR A 128 2.95 -5.98 -21.40
C THR A 128 2.49 -6.29 -19.98
N VAL A 129 2.30 -7.57 -19.66
CA VAL A 129 2.02 -8.05 -18.30
C VAL A 129 3.10 -7.56 -17.32
N ARG A 130 4.37 -7.58 -17.72
CA ARG A 130 5.50 -7.02 -16.96
C ARG A 130 5.31 -5.55 -16.65
N ASP A 131 4.87 -4.74 -17.60
CA ASP A 131 4.71 -3.29 -17.42
C ASP A 131 3.64 -2.95 -16.38
N LEU A 132 2.63 -3.79 -16.19
CA LEU A 132 1.61 -3.60 -15.15
C LEU A 132 2.20 -3.60 -13.73
N LEU A 133 3.35 -4.26 -13.54
CA LEU A 133 3.98 -4.47 -12.24
C LEU A 133 5.15 -3.51 -11.95
N THR A 134 5.46 -2.58 -12.86
CA THR A 134 6.77 -1.87 -12.84
C THR A 134 6.67 -0.36 -12.70
N HIS A 135 5.47 0.21 -12.64
CA HIS A 135 5.24 1.66 -12.44
C HIS A 135 5.95 2.55 -13.49
N ARG A 136 5.98 2.09 -14.76
CA ARG A 136 6.62 2.81 -15.88
C ARG A 136 5.69 3.07 -17.07
N SER A 137 4.40 3.14 -16.80
CA SER A 137 3.34 3.28 -17.81
C SER A 137 3.34 4.61 -18.56
N GLY A 138 3.94 5.64 -17.98
CA GLY A 138 3.86 7.03 -18.44
C GLY A 138 2.75 7.84 -17.75
N LEU A 139 1.88 7.22 -16.96
CA LEU A 139 0.93 7.92 -16.10
C LEU A 139 1.66 8.74 -15.02
N SER A 140 0.98 9.69 -14.40
CA SER A 140 1.51 10.42 -13.25
C SER A 140 1.45 9.58 -11.97
N LEU A 141 2.24 9.97 -10.97
CA LEU A 141 2.23 9.38 -9.64
C LEU A 141 0.82 9.39 -9.04
N GLY A 142 0.30 8.25 -8.62
CA GLY A 142 -1.04 8.10 -8.05
C GLY A 142 -2.19 8.25 -9.05
N ALA A 143 -1.90 8.25 -10.36
CA ALA A 143 -2.93 8.43 -11.37
C ALA A 143 -4.07 7.40 -11.24
N GLY A 144 -5.31 7.91 -11.15
CA GLY A 144 -6.50 7.08 -11.02
C GLY A 144 -6.80 6.55 -9.62
N ASP A 145 -6.01 6.90 -8.59
CA ASP A 145 -6.26 6.42 -7.22
C ASP A 145 -7.62 6.88 -6.68
N LEU A 146 -8.10 8.06 -7.06
CA LEU A 146 -9.43 8.53 -6.69
C LEU A 146 -10.58 7.68 -7.29
N LEU A 147 -10.31 6.80 -8.27
CA LEU A 147 -11.32 5.88 -8.81
C LEU A 147 -11.66 4.73 -7.85
N TRP A 148 -10.70 4.27 -7.06
CA TRP A 148 -10.93 3.18 -6.11
C TRP A 148 -11.17 3.67 -4.67
N PHE A 149 -10.64 4.84 -4.30
CA PHE A 149 -10.66 5.34 -2.94
C PHE A 149 -12.09 5.62 -2.46
N HIS A 150 -12.55 4.90 -1.42
CA HIS A 150 -13.92 4.93 -0.90
C HIS A 150 -15.02 4.82 -1.96
N SER A 151 -14.72 4.21 -3.10
CA SER A 151 -15.60 4.15 -4.27
C SER A 151 -16.40 2.84 -4.33
N ASP A 152 -17.61 2.94 -4.87
CA ASP A 152 -18.50 1.81 -5.18
C ASP A 152 -18.22 1.17 -6.55
N ARG A 153 -17.20 1.66 -7.28
CA ARG A 153 -16.82 1.12 -8.59
C ARG A 153 -16.26 -0.30 -8.48
N SER A 154 -16.66 -1.15 -9.41
CA SER A 154 -16.02 -2.44 -9.65
C SER A 154 -14.61 -2.26 -10.23
N ARG A 155 -13.77 -3.30 -10.11
CA ARG A 155 -12.42 -3.35 -10.73
C ARG A 155 -12.47 -3.06 -12.23
N GLU A 156 -13.44 -3.62 -12.95
CA GLU A 156 -13.61 -3.39 -14.38
C GLU A 156 -13.97 -1.93 -14.70
N GLU A 157 -14.90 -1.32 -13.97
CA GLU A 157 -15.24 0.09 -14.14
C GLU A 157 -14.02 0.99 -13.93
N ILE A 158 -13.20 0.75 -12.89
CA ILE A 158 -11.96 1.48 -12.66
C ILE A 158 -11.03 1.37 -13.87
N LEU A 159 -10.79 0.14 -14.35
CA LEU A 159 -9.88 -0.11 -15.46
C LEU A 159 -10.38 0.50 -16.78
N ARG A 160 -11.69 0.59 -17.00
CA ARG A 160 -12.27 1.23 -18.19
C ARG A 160 -12.06 2.75 -18.18
N GLN A 161 -11.93 3.39 -17.02
CA GLN A 161 -11.66 4.83 -16.92
C GLN A 161 -10.22 5.21 -17.26
N LEU A 162 -9.26 4.28 -17.17
CA LEU A 162 -7.84 4.55 -17.46
C LEU A 162 -7.59 5.05 -18.89
N ARG A 163 -8.51 4.79 -19.81
CA ARG A 163 -8.45 5.32 -21.19
C ARG A 163 -8.49 6.84 -21.27
N TYR A 164 -9.06 7.49 -20.26
CA TYR A 164 -9.25 8.95 -20.22
C TYR A 164 -8.14 9.67 -19.42
N ILE A 165 -7.27 8.94 -18.72
CA ILE A 165 -6.17 9.53 -17.95
C ILE A 165 -4.97 9.71 -18.88
N ALA A 166 -4.66 10.94 -19.24
CA ALA A 166 -3.56 11.24 -20.15
C ALA A 166 -2.19 10.93 -19.51
N PRO A 167 -1.25 10.30 -20.25
CA PRO A 167 0.12 10.14 -19.79
C PRO A 167 0.81 11.50 -19.63
N THR A 168 1.65 11.62 -18.61
CA THR A 168 2.45 12.82 -18.33
C THR A 168 3.93 12.63 -18.68
N ALA A 169 4.30 11.43 -19.11
CA ALA A 169 5.65 11.08 -19.56
C ALA A 169 5.58 10.06 -20.71
N SER A 170 6.71 9.89 -21.41
CA SER A 170 6.84 8.83 -22.40
C SER A 170 6.75 7.46 -21.73
N PHE A 171 6.16 6.50 -22.44
CA PHE A 171 6.06 5.12 -21.99
C PHE A 171 7.44 4.53 -21.65
N ARG A 172 7.55 3.86 -20.50
CA ARG A 172 8.78 3.25 -19.96
C ARG A 172 9.93 4.22 -19.66
N SER A 173 9.69 5.56 -19.64
CA SER A 173 10.79 6.53 -19.51
C SER A 173 11.12 6.91 -18.07
N ARG A 174 10.17 6.80 -17.15
CA ARG A 174 10.36 7.13 -15.75
C ARG A 174 9.43 6.35 -14.83
N TYR A 175 9.84 6.24 -13.59
CA TYR A 175 9.04 5.68 -12.51
C TYR A 175 7.94 6.66 -12.07
N ALA A 176 6.72 6.14 -11.96
CA ALA A 176 5.58 6.82 -11.33
C ALA A 176 4.65 5.76 -10.74
N TYR A 177 4.55 5.71 -9.42
CA TYR A 177 3.81 4.67 -8.72
C TYR A 177 2.32 4.74 -9.03
N ASP A 178 1.74 3.61 -9.46
CA ASP A 178 0.34 3.46 -9.87
C ASP A 178 -0.30 2.25 -9.20
N ASN A 179 -1.35 2.43 -8.42
CA ASN A 179 -2.13 1.32 -7.86
C ASN A 179 -3.02 0.66 -8.92
N VAL A 180 -3.58 1.45 -9.82
CA VAL A 180 -4.56 0.99 -10.82
C VAL A 180 -4.02 -0.06 -11.79
N LEU A 181 -2.71 -0.06 -12.09
CA LEU A 181 -2.11 -1.07 -12.96
C LEU A 181 -1.98 -2.43 -12.24
N PHE A 182 -1.87 -2.46 -10.93
CA PHE A 182 -1.97 -3.71 -10.17
C PHE A 182 -3.40 -4.26 -10.14
N ILE A 183 -4.43 -3.41 -10.22
CA ILE A 183 -5.80 -3.86 -10.47
C ILE A 183 -5.88 -4.56 -11.82
N ALA A 184 -5.25 -3.99 -12.88
CA ALA A 184 -5.18 -4.62 -14.19
C ALA A 184 -4.39 -5.94 -14.15
N ALA A 185 -3.29 -6.02 -13.39
CA ALA A 185 -2.54 -7.25 -13.17
C ALA A 185 -3.42 -8.35 -12.54
N GLY A 186 -4.26 -7.98 -11.55
CA GLY A 186 -5.26 -8.90 -10.99
C GLY A 186 -6.29 -9.36 -12.03
N ALA A 187 -6.76 -8.47 -12.89
CA ALA A 187 -7.67 -8.84 -13.99
C ALA A 187 -7.00 -9.79 -15.01
N VAL A 188 -5.69 -9.64 -15.28
CA VAL A 188 -4.92 -10.60 -16.08
C VAL A 188 -4.83 -11.96 -15.39
N VAL A 189 -4.61 -12.00 -14.06
CA VAL A 189 -4.68 -13.28 -13.29
C VAL A 189 -6.05 -13.94 -13.49
N GLU A 190 -7.15 -13.18 -13.38
CA GLU A 190 -8.50 -13.71 -13.58
C GLU A 190 -8.70 -14.26 -15.01
N ALA A 191 -8.29 -13.50 -16.02
CA ALA A 191 -8.43 -13.92 -17.43
C ALA A 191 -7.61 -15.17 -17.76
N ALA A 192 -6.36 -15.25 -17.31
CA ALA A 192 -5.45 -16.36 -17.60
C ALA A 192 -5.78 -17.64 -16.81
N SER A 193 -6.33 -17.50 -15.60
CA SER A 193 -6.62 -18.64 -14.71
C SER A 193 -8.06 -19.13 -14.76
N GLY A 194 -9.01 -18.27 -15.13
CA GLY A 194 -10.44 -18.50 -14.98
C GLY A 194 -10.96 -18.37 -13.56
N MET A 195 -10.13 -17.90 -12.60
CA MET A 195 -10.46 -17.75 -11.19
C MET A 195 -10.44 -16.26 -10.82
N LYS A 196 -11.30 -15.83 -9.89
CA LYS A 196 -11.16 -14.50 -9.28
C LYS A 196 -9.80 -14.36 -8.61
N TRP A 197 -9.19 -13.17 -8.66
CA TRP A 197 -7.87 -12.92 -8.06
C TRP A 197 -7.84 -13.32 -6.58
N ASP A 198 -8.87 -12.99 -5.83
CA ASP A 198 -9.03 -13.29 -4.41
C ASP A 198 -8.99 -14.81 -4.15
N GLU A 199 -9.70 -15.58 -4.96
CA GLU A 199 -9.70 -17.04 -4.89
C GLU A 199 -8.37 -17.63 -5.34
N PHE A 200 -7.75 -17.07 -6.39
CA PHE A 200 -6.47 -17.53 -6.89
C PHE A 200 -5.39 -17.41 -5.81
N VAL A 201 -5.23 -16.23 -5.19
CA VAL A 201 -4.21 -16.05 -4.15
C VAL A 201 -4.48 -16.92 -2.93
N ARG A 202 -5.74 -17.09 -2.54
CA ARG A 202 -6.13 -17.97 -1.45
C ARG A 202 -5.74 -19.42 -1.72
N THR A 203 -6.09 -19.97 -2.89
CA THR A 203 -5.92 -21.39 -3.21
C THR A 203 -4.52 -21.73 -3.70
N ARG A 204 -3.88 -20.82 -4.45
CA ARG A 204 -2.58 -21.09 -5.09
C ARG A 204 -1.39 -20.54 -4.30
N ILE A 205 -1.62 -19.67 -3.29
CA ILE A 205 -0.54 -19.11 -2.48
C ILE A 205 -0.80 -19.36 -0.99
N PHE A 206 -1.88 -18.85 -0.40
CA PHE A 206 -2.06 -18.89 1.05
C PHE A 206 -2.23 -20.31 1.58
N GLN A 207 -3.09 -21.11 0.96
CA GLN A 207 -3.32 -22.50 1.39
C GLN A 207 -2.06 -23.38 1.28
N PRO A 208 -1.31 -23.40 0.15
CA PRO A 208 -0.06 -24.16 0.07
C PRO A 208 1.00 -23.73 1.08
N LEU A 209 1.02 -22.46 1.48
CA LEU A 209 1.93 -21.92 2.49
C LEU A 209 1.45 -22.12 3.93
N GLY A 210 0.23 -22.64 4.14
CA GLY A 210 -0.39 -22.74 5.45
C GLY A 210 -0.65 -21.38 6.10
N MET A 211 -0.91 -20.34 5.30
CA MET A 211 -1.29 -18.98 5.76
C MET A 211 -2.80 -18.95 6.05
N THR A 212 -3.20 -19.63 7.13
CA THR A 212 -4.60 -19.92 7.42
C THR A 212 -5.40 -18.75 7.97
N GLU A 213 -4.71 -17.71 8.44
CA GLU A 213 -5.32 -16.49 9.00
C GLU A 213 -5.25 -15.32 8.02
N THR A 214 -4.69 -15.53 6.81
CA THR A 214 -4.55 -14.51 5.75
C THR A 214 -5.72 -14.55 4.78
N GLY A 215 -6.22 -13.38 4.39
CA GLY A 215 -7.31 -13.26 3.42
C GLY A 215 -7.36 -11.88 2.75
N THR A 216 -8.38 -11.68 1.91
CA THR A 216 -8.56 -10.48 1.09
C THR A 216 -9.86 -9.73 1.38
N ASN A 217 -10.65 -10.19 2.36
CA ASN A 217 -11.96 -9.65 2.68
C ASN A 217 -11.87 -8.75 3.92
N ILE A 218 -12.36 -7.51 3.82
CA ILE A 218 -12.42 -6.55 4.94
C ILE A 218 -13.33 -7.06 6.08
N GLY A 219 -14.28 -7.93 5.80
CA GLY A 219 -15.13 -8.57 6.80
C GLY A 219 -14.36 -9.34 7.88
N MET A 220 -13.10 -9.73 7.64
CA MET A 220 -12.23 -10.35 8.64
C MET A 220 -12.02 -9.43 9.86
N PHE A 221 -12.07 -8.11 9.69
CA PHE A 221 -11.92 -7.13 10.76
C PHE A 221 -13.21 -6.90 11.56
N THR A 222 -14.36 -7.18 10.99
CA THR A 222 -15.65 -7.03 11.67
C THR A 222 -16.07 -8.28 12.42
N THR A 223 -15.62 -9.47 12.00
CA THR A 223 -15.96 -10.76 12.60
C THR A 223 -14.83 -11.39 13.42
N GLY A 224 -13.59 -10.94 13.19
CA GLY A 224 -12.40 -11.42 13.90
C GLY A 224 -12.27 -10.82 15.29
N SER A 225 -11.82 -11.65 16.26
CA SER A 225 -11.58 -11.22 17.65
C SER A 225 -10.17 -10.67 17.89
N ASN A 226 -9.19 -11.05 17.04
CA ASN A 226 -7.79 -10.65 17.16
C ASN A 226 -7.37 -9.77 15.99
N VAL A 227 -7.92 -8.55 15.95
CA VAL A 227 -7.72 -7.58 14.87
C VAL A 227 -7.21 -6.25 15.43
N ALA A 228 -6.30 -5.61 14.71
CA ALA A 228 -5.82 -4.28 15.05
C ALA A 228 -6.76 -3.21 14.46
N SER A 229 -7.11 -2.19 15.23
CA SER A 229 -7.83 -1.02 14.74
C SER A 229 -6.85 -0.04 14.09
N PRO A 230 -7.18 0.62 12.97
CA PRO A 230 -6.33 1.64 12.36
C PRO A 230 -6.36 2.94 13.16
N HIS A 231 -5.21 3.62 13.25
CA HIS A 231 -5.08 4.90 13.95
C HIS A 231 -4.35 5.91 13.05
N GLY A 232 -5.09 6.93 12.63
CA GLY A 232 -4.56 8.04 11.84
C GLY A 232 -4.21 9.24 12.71
N ARG A 233 -3.48 10.19 12.11
CA ARG A 233 -3.18 11.48 12.75
C ARG A 233 -4.29 12.47 12.45
N VAL A 234 -5.12 12.76 13.46
CA VAL A 234 -6.25 13.69 13.38
C VAL A 234 -5.98 14.87 14.32
N GLY A 235 -5.93 16.09 13.80
CA GLY A 235 -5.63 17.27 14.62
C GLY A 235 -4.31 17.17 15.42
N GLY A 236 -3.30 16.48 14.87
CA GLY A 236 -2.00 16.26 15.49
C GLY A 236 -1.95 15.10 16.49
N LYS A 237 -3.08 14.43 16.77
CA LYS A 237 -3.16 13.31 17.71
C LYS A 237 -3.39 11.99 16.95
N ILE A 238 -2.90 10.89 17.51
CA ILE A 238 -3.18 9.55 17.00
C ILE A 238 -4.55 9.10 17.54
N GLU A 239 -5.50 8.93 16.64
CA GLU A 239 -6.88 8.54 16.95
C GLU A 239 -7.32 7.37 16.07
N VAL A 240 -8.31 6.60 16.54
CA VAL A 240 -8.93 5.55 15.73
C VAL A 240 -9.62 6.19 14.52
N VAL A 241 -9.32 5.66 13.33
CA VAL A 241 -9.95 6.02 12.06
C VAL A 241 -10.72 4.82 11.49
N PRO A 242 -11.63 5.01 10.53
CA PRO A 242 -12.27 3.89 9.84
C PRO A 242 -11.25 3.00 9.10
N TYR A 243 -11.58 1.71 8.91
CA TYR A 243 -10.84 0.85 7.99
C TYR A 243 -11.09 1.29 6.54
N ASP A 244 -10.05 1.27 5.72
CA ASP A 244 -10.22 1.39 4.29
C ASP A 244 -10.79 0.09 3.71
N SER A 245 -11.91 0.20 3.01
CA SER A 245 -12.38 -0.88 2.13
C SER A 245 -11.61 -0.77 0.82
N VAL A 246 -10.77 -1.76 0.55
CA VAL A 246 -9.88 -1.83 -0.61
C VAL A 246 -10.17 -3.05 -1.49
N GLU A 247 -11.40 -3.57 -1.46
CA GLU A 247 -11.80 -4.76 -2.21
C GLU A 247 -11.75 -4.53 -3.72
N ASN A 248 -12.13 -3.32 -4.17
CA ASN A 248 -12.05 -2.92 -5.58
C ASN A 248 -10.61 -2.69 -6.06
N THR A 249 -9.68 -2.39 -5.17
CA THR A 249 -8.24 -2.32 -5.46
C THR A 249 -7.46 -3.52 -4.87
N GLY A 250 -8.15 -4.60 -4.55
CA GLY A 250 -7.61 -5.80 -3.90
C GLY A 250 -6.23 -6.23 -4.38
N PRO A 251 -5.97 -6.39 -5.69
CA PRO A 251 -4.64 -6.80 -6.20
C PRO A 251 -3.50 -5.83 -5.90
N ALA A 252 -3.79 -4.57 -5.58
CA ALA A 252 -2.80 -3.56 -5.22
C ALA A 252 -2.56 -3.43 -3.71
N GLY A 253 -3.60 -3.75 -2.87
CA GLY A 253 -3.50 -3.45 -1.43
C GLY A 253 -4.44 -4.22 -0.50
N GLY A 254 -5.20 -5.21 -0.98
CA GLY A 254 -6.33 -5.78 -0.24
C GLY A 254 -6.04 -6.97 0.68
N ILE A 255 -4.79 -7.38 0.87
CA ILE A 255 -4.47 -8.50 1.76
C ILE A 255 -4.48 -8.06 3.22
N ASN A 256 -5.09 -8.90 4.06
CA ASN A 256 -5.12 -8.82 5.51
C ASN A 256 -4.35 -10.01 6.07
N SER A 257 -3.40 -9.79 6.99
CA SER A 257 -2.54 -10.85 7.49
C SER A 257 -1.95 -10.55 8.86
N ASN A 258 -1.20 -11.49 9.40
CA ASN A 258 -0.44 -11.38 10.64
C ASN A 258 1.04 -11.72 10.43
N VAL A 259 1.83 -11.55 11.48
CA VAL A 259 3.29 -11.79 11.44
C VAL A 259 3.62 -13.25 11.12
N ASN A 260 2.93 -14.22 11.74
CA ASN A 260 3.22 -15.65 11.55
C ASN A 260 3.02 -16.08 10.09
N ASP A 261 1.90 -15.69 9.50
CA ASP A 261 1.60 -16.02 8.11
C ASP A 261 2.55 -15.27 7.16
N TRP A 262 2.85 -13.99 7.45
CA TRP A 262 3.74 -13.22 6.59
C TRP A 262 5.19 -13.72 6.60
N LEU A 263 5.65 -14.29 7.70
CA LEU A 263 6.98 -14.95 7.76
C LEU A 263 7.04 -16.21 6.88
N LYS A 264 5.94 -16.95 6.71
CA LYS A 264 5.87 -18.08 5.76
C LYS A 264 6.02 -17.57 4.31
N TRP A 265 5.35 -16.44 4.00
CA TRP A 265 5.48 -15.77 2.72
C TRP A 265 6.92 -15.32 2.44
N ILE A 266 7.55 -14.63 3.40
CA ILE A 266 8.94 -14.14 3.27
C ILE A 266 9.90 -15.33 3.11
N ARG A 267 9.72 -16.42 3.84
CA ARG A 267 10.53 -17.63 3.68
C ARG A 267 10.45 -18.17 2.25
N THR A 268 9.25 -18.26 1.70
CA THR A 268 9.03 -18.72 0.32
C THR A 268 9.70 -17.82 -0.70
N GLN A 269 9.68 -16.50 -0.49
CA GLN A 269 10.40 -15.55 -1.35
C GLN A 269 11.92 -15.81 -1.30
N LEU A 270 12.50 -15.91 -0.10
CA LEU A 270 13.93 -16.18 0.09
C LEU A 270 14.35 -17.57 -0.42
N ASP A 271 13.45 -18.53 -0.44
CA ASP A 271 13.66 -19.90 -0.92
C ASP A 271 13.27 -20.10 -2.40
N SER A 272 13.10 -19.00 -3.14
CA SER A 272 12.81 -19.01 -4.59
C SER A 272 11.57 -19.86 -4.94
N GLY A 273 10.49 -19.65 -4.20
CA GLY A 273 9.19 -20.28 -4.45
C GLY A 273 9.02 -21.65 -3.81
N ARG A 274 10.02 -22.19 -3.11
CA ARG A 274 9.92 -23.49 -2.47
C ARG A 274 8.97 -23.44 -1.26
N VAL A 275 8.16 -24.48 -1.16
CA VAL A 275 7.24 -24.71 -0.04
C VAL A 275 7.74 -25.90 0.75
N GLU A 276 7.78 -25.78 2.07
CA GLU A 276 8.21 -26.88 2.94
C GLU A 276 7.25 -28.07 2.81
N GLY A 277 7.79 -29.24 2.44
CA GLY A 277 6.99 -30.46 2.22
C GLY A 277 6.08 -30.45 1.00
N GLY A 278 6.10 -29.38 0.17
CA GLY A 278 5.22 -29.19 -0.97
C GLY A 278 5.93 -28.96 -2.30
N GLN A 279 5.13 -28.79 -3.35
CA GLN A 279 5.63 -28.39 -4.66
C GLN A 279 5.95 -26.88 -4.68
N PRO A 280 7.00 -26.45 -5.40
CA PRO A 280 7.33 -25.03 -5.48
C PRO A 280 6.20 -24.24 -6.18
N LEU A 281 5.85 -23.08 -5.64
CA LEU A 281 4.84 -22.20 -6.23
C LEU A 281 5.33 -21.64 -7.57
N TRP A 282 6.59 -21.22 -7.61
CA TRP A 282 7.29 -20.75 -8.83
C TRP A 282 8.74 -21.26 -8.83
N THR A 283 9.48 -21.01 -9.90
CA THR A 283 10.87 -21.45 -10.05
C THR A 283 11.85 -20.33 -9.68
N PRO A 284 13.15 -20.64 -9.53
CA PRO A 284 14.18 -19.60 -9.38
C PRO A 284 14.25 -18.60 -10.54
N ALA A 285 13.72 -18.93 -11.72
CA ALA A 285 13.66 -18.00 -12.85
C ALA A 285 12.67 -16.86 -12.56
N GLU A 286 11.48 -17.18 -12.02
CA GLU A 286 10.50 -16.16 -11.62
C GLU A 286 11.03 -15.29 -10.47
N THR A 287 11.72 -15.87 -9.48
CA THR A 287 12.36 -15.07 -8.42
C THR A 287 13.37 -14.07 -8.99
N ARG A 288 14.18 -14.50 -9.98
CA ARG A 288 15.10 -13.57 -10.67
C ARG A 288 14.33 -12.47 -11.39
N ALA A 289 13.21 -12.80 -12.05
CA ALA A 289 12.35 -11.82 -12.72
C ALA A 289 11.75 -10.83 -11.71
N PHE A 290 11.24 -11.28 -10.56
CA PHE A 290 10.70 -10.40 -9.52
C PHE A 290 11.72 -9.37 -9.04
N TRP A 291 12.98 -9.77 -8.90
CA TRP A 291 14.06 -8.97 -8.30
C TRP A 291 15.05 -8.42 -9.33
N GLN A 292 14.66 -8.40 -10.59
CA GLN A 292 15.40 -7.72 -11.64
C GLN A 292 15.03 -6.23 -11.65
N PRO A 293 16.00 -5.30 -11.76
CA PRO A 293 15.72 -3.89 -11.99
C PRO A 293 15.00 -3.67 -13.32
N GLU A 294 13.77 -3.15 -13.27
CA GLU A 294 12.95 -2.87 -14.43
C GLU A 294 12.87 -1.38 -14.76
N ILE A 295 12.93 -0.54 -13.73
CA ILE A 295 12.99 0.91 -13.86
C ILE A 295 13.86 1.49 -12.75
N ALA A 296 14.79 2.36 -13.10
CA ALA A 296 15.61 3.08 -12.13
C ALA A 296 14.78 4.08 -11.33
N LEU A 297 15.07 4.21 -10.04
CA LEU A 297 14.47 5.20 -9.17
C LEU A 297 15.41 6.41 -9.02
N PRO A 298 14.87 7.63 -8.93
CA PRO A 298 15.67 8.80 -8.57
C PRO A 298 16.33 8.60 -7.20
N ILE A 299 17.61 8.87 -7.11
CA ILE A 299 18.36 8.83 -5.86
C ILE A 299 18.57 10.25 -5.36
N GLY A 300 17.94 10.55 -4.23
CA GLY A 300 18.17 11.79 -3.50
C GLY A 300 19.02 11.53 -2.26
N SER A 301 19.91 12.47 -1.93
CA SER A 301 20.65 12.43 -0.66
C SER A 301 19.77 12.98 0.46
N GLY A 302 19.56 12.20 1.51
CA GLY A 302 18.91 12.67 2.72
C GLY A 302 19.82 13.64 3.49
N PRO A 303 19.26 14.67 4.19
CA PRO A 303 20.05 15.58 5.02
C PRO A 303 20.59 14.87 6.27
N GLY A 304 21.79 15.28 6.71
CA GLY A 304 22.39 14.84 7.97
C GLY A 304 22.47 13.31 8.12
N PRO A 305 22.01 12.75 9.25
CA PRO A 305 22.07 11.31 9.50
C PRO A 305 21.31 10.43 8.49
N LEU A 306 20.32 10.98 7.78
CA LEU A 306 19.56 10.27 6.75
C LEU A 306 20.42 9.98 5.50
N ALA A 307 21.57 10.67 5.33
CA ALA A 307 22.52 10.36 4.26
C ALA A 307 23.01 8.90 4.31
N ALA A 308 23.05 8.27 5.49
CA ALA A 308 23.38 6.86 5.65
C ALA A 308 22.38 5.91 4.97
N LEU A 309 21.18 6.37 4.66
CA LEU A 309 20.17 5.63 3.91
C LEU A 309 20.23 5.89 2.40
N THR A 310 21.13 6.75 1.90
CA THR A 310 21.27 7.00 0.46
C THR A 310 21.89 5.76 -0.20
N PRO A 311 21.19 5.10 -1.14
CA PRO A 311 21.75 3.96 -1.84
C PRO A 311 22.69 4.40 -2.97
N ASN A 312 23.57 3.50 -3.42
CA ASN A 312 24.33 3.70 -4.66
C ASN A 312 23.48 3.41 -5.89
N PHE A 313 22.51 2.50 -5.77
CA PHE A 313 21.51 2.27 -6.80
C PHE A 313 20.12 2.03 -6.18
N ALA A 314 19.07 2.40 -6.89
CA ALA A 314 17.71 2.08 -6.54
C ALA A 314 16.88 1.82 -7.80
N ALA A 315 16.04 0.81 -7.75
CA ALA A 315 15.18 0.41 -8.85
C ALA A 315 13.86 -0.18 -8.33
N TYR A 316 12.89 -0.35 -9.22
CA TYR A 316 11.71 -1.15 -8.97
C TYR A 316 11.72 -2.38 -9.90
N GLY A 317 11.39 -3.54 -9.35
CA GLY A 317 11.21 -4.80 -10.06
C GLY A 317 9.74 -5.14 -10.24
N LEU A 318 9.38 -6.42 -10.21
CA LEU A 318 7.98 -6.84 -10.30
C LEU A 318 7.36 -6.87 -8.89
N GLY A 319 6.82 -5.73 -8.47
CA GLY A 319 6.19 -5.57 -7.15
C GLY A 319 7.17 -5.42 -5.98
N TRP A 320 8.44 -5.08 -6.23
CA TRP A 320 9.47 -4.91 -5.21
C TRP A 320 10.37 -3.70 -5.48
N PHE A 321 10.67 -2.94 -4.44
CA PHE A 321 11.77 -2.00 -4.42
C PHE A 321 13.09 -2.74 -4.25
N LEU A 322 14.08 -2.34 -5.01
CA LEU A 322 15.44 -2.91 -5.02
C LEU A 322 16.44 -1.79 -4.74
N ARG A 323 17.34 -2.02 -3.81
CA ARG A 323 18.40 -1.06 -3.49
C ARG A 323 19.59 -1.76 -2.87
N ASP A 324 20.71 -1.08 -2.77
CA ASP A 324 21.78 -1.49 -1.89
C ASP A 324 21.67 -0.81 -0.51
N TYR A 325 22.16 -1.49 0.48
CA TYR A 325 22.35 -0.96 1.83
C TYR A 325 23.53 -1.65 2.49
N ARG A 326 24.53 -0.90 2.92
CA ARG A 326 25.76 -1.42 3.57
C ARG A 326 26.42 -2.56 2.77
N GLY A 327 26.43 -2.46 1.44
CA GLY A 327 27.05 -3.45 0.55
C GLY A 327 26.19 -4.69 0.26
N PHE A 328 24.96 -4.77 0.75
CA PHE A 328 24.03 -5.88 0.47
C PHE A 328 22.89 -5.42 -0.43
N LYS A 329 22.41 -6.33 -1.29
CA LYS A 329 21.14 -6.14 -1.99
C LYS A 329 19.99 -6.24 -0.99
N VAL A 330 19.14 -5.22 -0.99
CA VAL A 330 17.89 -5.19 -0.21
C VAL A 330 16.71 -5.23 -1.16
N VAL A 331 15.81 -6.18 -0.93
CA VAL A 331 14.52 -6.32 -1.58
C VAL A 331 13.47 -5.94 -0.55
N THR A 332 12.66 -4.92 -0.83
CA THR A 332 11.75 -4.35 0.18
C THR A 332 10.47 -3.83 -0.45
N HIS A 333 9.42 -3.76 0.34
CA HIS A 333 8.22 -2.98 0.03
C HIS A 333 7.59 -2.46 1.30
N ASP A 334 7.07 -1.24 1.24
CA ASP A 334 6.24 -0.67 2.29
C ASP A 334 4.76 -0.76 1.87
N GLY A 335 3.86 -0.74 2.84
CA GLY A 335 2.43 -0.66 2.62
C GLY A 335 1.82 0.41 3.50
N GLY A 336 0.86 1.16 2.96
CA GLY A 336 0.13 2.18 3.71
C GLY A 336 -1.34 2.19 3.30
N LEU A 337 -2.21 2.15 4.29
CA LEU A 337 -3.63 2.47 4.25
C LEU A 337 -3.93 3.34 5.46
N ALA A 338 -5.10 3.97 5.49
CA ALA A 338 -5.49 4.82 6.60
C ALA A 338 -5.27 4.11 7.96
N GLY A 339 -4.36 4.64 8.75
CA GLY A 339 -4.05 4.15 10.09
C GLY A 339 -3.31 2.81 10.18
N MET A 340 -2.88 2.20 9.06
CA MET A 340 -2.11 0.94 9.05
C MET A 340 -0.94 1.01 8.10
N LEU A 341 0.26 0.78 8.63
CA LEU A 341 1.50 0.78 7.87
C LEU A 341 2.21 -0.57 8.01
N SER A 342 2.80 -1.04 6.93
CA SER A 342 3.54 -2.30 6.91
C SER A 342 4.87 -2.18 6.19
N ARG A 343 5.83 -3.03 6.54
CA ARG A 343 7.14 -3.07 5.90
C ARG A 343 7.67 -4.48 5.81
N VAL A 344 8.20 -4.83 4.65
CA VAL A 344 8.98 -6.04 4.41
C VAL A 344 10.37 -5.65 3.96
N ILE A 345 11.39 -6.28 4.58
CA ILE A 345 12.80 -6.14 4.18
C ILE A 345 13.39 -7.52 4.02
N MET A 346 14.03 -7.80 2.91
CA MET A 346 14.77 -9.03 2.67
C MET A 346 16.19 -8.71 2.22
N VAL A 347 17.15 -9.49 2.74
CA VAL A 347 18.55 -9.51 2.29
C VAL A 347 18.86 -10.92 1.83
N PRO A 348 18.70 -11.22 0.51
CA PRO A 348 18.81 -12.57 -0.02
C PRO A 348 20.13 -13.26 0.29
N GLU A 349 21.27 -12.54 0.21
CA GLU A 349 22.61 -13.06 0.49
C GLU A 349 22.80 -13.50 1.96
N LYS A 350 21.98 -12.96 2.86
CA LYS A 350 21.96 -13.30 4.29
C LYS A 350 20.79 -14.20 4.67
N ARG A 351 19.98 -14.60 3.68
CA ARG A 351 18.70 -15.33 3.91
C ARG A 351 17.91 -14.72 5.06
N LEU A 352 17.95 -13.38 5.16
CA LEU A 352 17.32 -12.57 6.20
C LEU A 352 16.02 -11.97 5.66
N GLY A 353 14.95 -12.06 6.45
CA GLY A 353 13.69 -11.39 6.21
C GLY A 353 13.16 -10.75 7.48
N ILE A 354 12.56 -9.57 7.35
CA ILE A 354 11.96 -8.79 8.43
C ILE A 354 10.58 -8.37 7.98
N VAL A 355 9.58 -8.52 8.85
CA VAL A 355 8.23 -7.99 8.66
C VAL A 355 7.86 -7.11 9.84
N ILE A 356 7.22 -5.99 9.54
CA ILE A 356 6.63 -5.07 10.52
C ILE A 356 5.23 -4.73 10.04
N LEU A 357 4.24 -4.98 10.88
CA LEU A 357 2.85 -4.64 10.68
C LEU A 357 2.45 -3.69 11.83
N SER A 358 1.92 -2.53 11.53
CA SER A 358 1.61 -1.52 12.55
C SER A 358 0.24 -0.89 12.34
N ASN A 359 -0.39 -0.49 13.44
CA ASN A 359 -1.73 0.08 13.46
C ASN A 359 -1.73 1.58 13.80
N GLY A 360 -0.78 2.32 13.26
CA GLY A 360 -0.71 3.78 13.42
C GLY A 360 0.13 4.43 12.32
N GLU A 361 -0.27 5.62 11.92
CA GLU A 361 0.43 6.43 10.90
C GLU A 361 1.60 7.21 11.50
N THR A 362 2.67 6.48 11.83
CA THR A 362 3.91 7.07 12.34
C THR A 362 5.12 6.47 11.62
N SER A 363 6.24 7.16 11.65
CA SER A 363 7.51 6.65 11.09
C SER A 363 8.15 5.51 11.92
N ALA A 364 7.47 5.02 12.96
CA ALA A 364 7.96 3.92 13.80
C ALA A 364 8.29 2.68 12.98
N PHE A 365 7.44 2.28 12.01
CA PHE A 365 7.68 1.10 11.18
C PHE A 365 8.96 1.19 10.37
N GLN A 366 9.32 2.39 9.88
CA GLN A 366 10.58 2.64 9.17
C GLN A 366 11.78 2.59 10.12
N ALA A 367 11.66 3.24 11.28
CA ALA A 367 12.72 3.25 12.30
C ALA A 367 13.06 1.84 12.78
N LEU A 368 12.03 1.06 13.09
CA LEU A 368 12.15 -0.35 13.48
C LEU A 368 12.78 -1.19 12.36
N GLY A 369 12.35 -0.98 11.11
CA GLY A 369 12.89 -1.70 9.96
C GLY A 369 14.39 -1.48 9.78
N TRP A 370 14.86 -0.24 9.79
CA TRP A 370 16.27 0.10 9.65
C TRP A 370 17.09 -0.38 10.84
N TRP A 371 16.59 -0.23 12.06
CA TRP A 371 17.30 -0.68 13.24
C TRP A 371 17.42 -2.21 13.28
N LEU A 372 16.35 -2.94 12.99
CA LEU A 372 16.37 -4.39 12.91
C LEU A 372 17.29 -4.89 11.79
N LEU A 373 17.36 -4.18 10.67
CA LEU A 373 18.28 -4.49 9.59
C LEU A 373 19.73 -4.32 10.06
N ASP A 374 20.08 -3.19 10.68
CA ASP A 374 21.41 -2.94 11.25
C ASP A 374 21.76 -4.00 12.32
N TYR A 375 20.81 -4.30 13.21
CA TYR A 375 20.99 -5.34 14.23
C TYR A 375 21.36 -6.69 13.61
N ASN A 376 20.63 -7.10 12.61
CA ASN A 376 20.81 -8.42 11.99
C ASN A 376 22.02 -8.49 11.05
N LEU A 377 22.49 -7.37 10.52
CA LEU A 377 23.72 -7.29 9.71
C LEU A 377 25.00 -7.14 10.56
N GLY A 378 24.87 -6.95 11.88
CA GLY A 378 26.00 -6.65 12.75
C GLY A 378 26.59 -5.26 12.48
N ALA A 379 25.80 -4.35 11.94
CA ALA A 379 26.21 -2.99 11.63
C ALA A 379 26.24 -2.09 12.88
N PRO A 380 26.91 -0.93 12.84
CA PRO A 380 26.85 0.05 13.92
C PRO A 380 25.41 0.44 14.25
N ARG A 381 25.09 0.50 15.54
CA ARG A 381 23.75 0.84 16.03
C ARG A 381 23.47 2.33 15.83
N THR A 382 22.52 2.63 14.95
CA THR A 382 22.03 3.99 14.73
C THR A 382 20.68 4.12 15.44
N ASP A 383 20.46 5.21 16.18
CA ASP A 383 19.14 5.50 16.77
C ASP A 383 18.18 6.05 15.69
N TRP A 384 17.71 5.13 14.84
CA TRP A 384 16.76 5.47 13.79
C TRP A 384 15.44 6.02 14.33
N ALA A 385 15.07 5.63 15.56
CA ALA A 385 13.87 6.18 16.19
C ALA A 385 14.01 7.68 16.49
N ALA A 386 15.19 8.11 16.98
CA ALA A 386 15.43 9.54 17.21
C ALA A 386 15.44 10.33 15.90
N ILE A 387 16.17 9.83 14.89
CA ILE A 387 16.34 10.50 13.59
C ILE A 387 15.00 10.65 12.87
N LEU A 388 14.21 9.58 12.79
CA LEU A 388 12.95 9.60 12.05
C LEU A 388 11.82 10.30 12.82
N ALA A 389 11.84 10.30 14.16
CA ALA A 389 10.93 11.12 14.94
C ALA A 389 11.18 12.62 14.70
N GLN A 390 12.44 13.06 14.72
CA GLN A 390 12.78 14.45 14.41
C GLN A 390 12.34 14.84 12.98
N ARG A 391 12.48 13.95 12.00
CA ARG A 391 11.97 14.18 10.65
C ARG A 391 10.45 14.32 10.62
N GLU A 392 9.73 13.43 11.32
CA GLU A 392 8.25 13.46 11.39
C GLU A 392 7.77 14.76 12.07
N GLU A 393 8.40 15.17 13.17
CA GLU A 393 8.12 16.45 13.83
C GLU A 393 8.37 17.63 12.88
N GLY A 394 9.44 17.57 12.10
CA GLY A 394 9.75 18.59 11.08
C GLY A 394 8.71 18.66 9.96
N MET A 395 8.15 17.55 9.54
CA MET A 395 7.05 17.52 8.55
C MET A 395 5.78 18.14 9.11
N VAL A 396 5.38 17.78 10.32
CA VAL A 396 4.20 18.35 11.01
C VAL A 396 4.36 19.86 11.24
N ALA A 397 5.56 20.30 11.64
CA ALA A 397 5.86 21.72 11.81
C ALA A 397 5.85 22.46 10.47
N GLY A 398 6.31 21.81 9.39
CA GLY A 398 6.27 22.33 8.01
C GLY A 398 4.85 22.55 7.52
N ASP A 399 3.95 21.59 7.72
CA ASP A 399 2.54 21.72 7.35
C ASP A 399 1.86 22.86 8.12
N LYS A 400 2.13 22.96 9.44
CA LYS A 400 1.62 24.07 10.22
C LYS A 400 2.15 25.43 9.74
N ALA A 401 3.43 25.54 9.45
CA ALA A 401 4.03 26.78 8.93
C ALA A 401 3.45 27.15 7.56
N PHE A 402 3.17 26.16 6.71
CA PHE A 402 2.47 26.36 5.45
C PHE A 402 1.06 26.91 5.67
N GLU A 403 0.27 26.30 6.56
CA GLU A 403 -1.10 26.76 6.85
C GLU A 403 -1.10 28.18 7.43
N ASP A 404 -0.20 28.49 8.37
CA ASP A 404 -0.05 29.82 8.97
C ASP A 404 0.32 30.86 7.88
N SER A 405 1.28 30.53 6.99
CA SER A 405 1.71 31.40 5.89
C SER A 405 0.60 31.59 4.84
N ALA A 406 -0.08 30.53 4.44
CA ALA A 406 -1.19 30.59 3.51
C ALA A 406 -2.35 31.42 4.07
N SER A 407 -2.65 31.27 5.35
CA SER A 407 -3.68 32.04 6.06
C SER A 407 -3.31 33.53 6.16
N ALA A 408 -2.05 33.86 6.42
CA ALA A 408 -1.56 35.25 6.47
C ALA A 408 -1.55 35.93 5.11
N ALA A 409 -1.28 35.17 4.03
CA ALA A 409 -1.30 35.67 2.66
C ALA A 409 -2.71 35.75 2.06
N ARG A 410 -3.71 35.23 2.73
CA ARG A 410 -5.09 35.19 2.26
C ARG A 410 -5.69 36.60 2.16
N HIS A 411 -6.33 36.89 1.04
CA HIS A 411 -7.15 38.09 0.87
C HIS A 411 -8.54 37.87 1.46
N ALA A 412 -8.65 37.94 2.79
CA ALA A 412 -9.86 37.58 3.54
C ALA A 412 -11.09 38.44 3.16
N ASP A 413 -10.85 39.71 2.74
CA ASP A 413 -11.90 40.63 2.35
C ASP A 413 -12.38 40.43 0.89
N ALA A 414 -11.67 39.60 0.11
CA ALA A 414 -12.05 39.29 -1.27
C ALA A 414 -13.09 38.16 -1.26
N GLY A 415 -14.37 38.53 -1.30
CA GLY A 415 -15.48 37.59 -1.40
C GLY A 415 -15.54 36.85 -2.75
N PRO A 416 -16.40 35.81 -2.88
CA PRO A 416 -16.61 35.11 -4.13
C PRO A 416 -17.31 36.05 -5.14
N SER A 417 -17.00 35.86 -6.43
CA SER A 417 -17.56 36.69 -7.52
C SER A 417 -19.06 36.48 -7.71
N LEU A 418 -19.59 35.32 -7.32
CA LEU A 418 -20.99 34.91 -7.49
C LEU A 418 -21.64 34.59 -6.15
N PRO A 419 -22.97 34.72 -6.02
CA PRO A 419 -23.72 34.11 -4.91
C PRO A 419 -23.50 32.60 -4.90
N LEU A 420 -23.43 31.99 -3.70
CA LEU A 420 -23.11 30.56 -3.53
C LEU A 420 -23.99 29.62 -4.38
N VAL A 421 -25.27 29.97 -4.55
CA VAL A 421 -26.21 29.20 -5.37
C VAL A 421 -25.79 29.08 -6.85
N GLN A 422 -24.98 29.98 -7.35
CA GLN A 422 -24.50 29.95 -8.74
C GLN A 422 -23.26 29.06 -8.94
N TYR A 423 -22.61 28.64 -7.85
CA TYR A 423 -21.60 27.57 -7.89
C TYR A 423 -22.23 26.19 -7.72
N ALA A 424 -23.47 26.11 -7.22
CA ALA A 424 -24.17 24.86 -7.02
C ALA A 424 -24.57 24.24 -8.38
N GLY A 425 -24.54 22.91 -8.46
CA GLY A 425 -24.88 22.20 -9.69
C GLY A 425 -24.14 20.87 -9.80
N LYS A 426 -24.32 20.21 -10.94
CA LYS A 426 -23.58 19.01 -11.31
C LYS A 426 -22.37 19.37 -12.15
N TYR A 427 -21.28 18.70 -11.88
CA TYR A 427 -20.01 18.87 -12.61
C TYR A 427 -19.46 17.49 -12.95
N ALA A 428 -18.73 17.38 -14.06
CA ALA A 428 -18.09 16.12 -14.45
C ALA A 428 -16.65 16.35 -14.89
N ASP A 429 -15.81 15.41 -14.47
CA ASP A 429 -14.45 15.20 -14.98
C ASP A 429 -14.44 14.01 -15.95
N SER A 430 -13.57 14.07 -16.96
CA SER A 430 -13.55 13.07 -18.05
C SER A 430 -13.24 11.64 -17.59
N TRP A 431 -12.40 11.48 -16.57
CA TRP A 431 -12.01 10.16 -16.08
C TRP A 431 -12.62 9.81 -14.72
N TYR A 432 -12.83 10.81 -13.86
CA TYR A 432 -13.45 10.55 -12.56
C TYR A 432 -14.97 10.36 -12.69
N GLY A 433 -15.64 11.20 -13.47
CA GLY A 433 -17.10 11.24 -13.61
C GLY A 433 -17.74 12.37 -12.82
N GLU A 434 -18.97 12.21 -12.35
CA GLU A 434 -19.78 13.28 -11.77
C GLU A 434 -19.49 13.54 -10.29
N VAL A 435 -19.62 14.82 -9.93
CA VAL A 435 -19.76 15.33 -8.56
C VAL A 435 -20.91 16.32 -8.52
N SER A 436 -21.46 16.60 -7.35
CA SER A 436 -22.48 17.65 -7.17
C SER A 436 -22.06 18.62 -6.07
N LEU A 437 -22.36 19.89 -6.31
CA LEU A 437 -22.27 20.97 -5.33
C LEU A 437 -23.65 21.41 -4.94
N ALA A 438 -23.96 21.45 -3.67
CA ALA A 438 -25.22 21.93 -3.11
C ALA A 438 -24.95 23.03 -2.08
N VAL A 439 -25.92 23.94 -1.90
CA VAL A 439 -25.91 24.84 -0.74
C VAL A 439 -26.68 24.17 0.38
N GLU A 440 -25.97 23.82 1.45
CA GLU A 440 -26.53 23.20 2.66
C GLU A 440 -26.15 24.08 3.85
N ASP A 441 -27.09 24.42 4.71
CA ASP A 441 -26.87 25.25 5.90
C ASP A 441 -26.06 26.54 5.66
N GLY A 442 -26.25 27.15 4.49
CA GLY A 442 -25.63 28.43 4.11
C GLY A 442 -24.21 28.34 3.57
N HIS A 443 -23.67 27.16 3.30
CA HIS A 443 -22.36 26.95 2.66
C HIS A 443 -22.43 25.91 1.53
N LEU A 444 -21.40 25.86 0.67
CA LEU A 444 -21.31 24.87 -0.39
C LEU A 444 -20.83 23.52 0.18
N VAL A 445 -21.45 22.45 -0.25
CA VAL A 445 -21.06 21.07 0.08
C VAL A 445 -20.80 20.30 -1.21
N LEU A 446 -19.64 19.67 -1.29
CA LEU A 446 -19.20 18.84 -2.41
C LEU A 446 -19.48 17.37 -2.11
N HIS A 447 -20.25 16.71 -2.98
CA HIS A 447 -20.59 15.30 -2.95
C HIS A 447 -19.98 14.57 -4.14
N TRP A 448 -19.31 13.46 -3.89
CA TRP A 448 -18.71 12.61 -4.91
C TRP A 448 -19.68 11.48 -5.26
N SER A 449 -20.19 11.46 -6.50
CA SER A 449 -21.27 10.56 -6.90
C SER A 449 -20.96 9.07 -6.73
N ARG A 450 -19.67 8.67 -6.95
CA ARG A 450 -19.22 7.28 -6.89
C ARG A 450 -18.39 6.96 -5.63
N SER A 451 -18.26 7.94 -4.76
CA SER A 451 -17.62 7.79 -3.44
C SER A 451 -18.48 8.48 -2.38
N PRO A 452 -19.68 7.93 -2.07
CA PRO A 452 -20.69 8.64 -1.28
C PRO A 452 -20.26 8.94 0.17
N ALA A 453 -19.26 8.26 0.67
CA ALA A 453 -18.64 8.59 1.96
C ALA A 453 -17.78 9.86 1.90
N LEU A 454 -17.32 10.26 0.71
CA LEU A 454 -16.52 11.48 0.54
C LEU A 454 -17.45 12.67 0.37
N VAL A 455 -17.62 13.44 1.45
CA VAL A 455 -18.35 14.70 1.48
C VAL A 455 -17.41 15.76 2.05
N ALA A 456 -17.41 16.93 1.43
CA ALA A 456 -16.58 18.05 1.89
C ALA A 456 -17.41 19.32 2.06
N ASP A 457 -17.22 20.01 3.18
CA ASP A 457 -17.71 21.35 3.43
C ASP A 457 -16.76 22.36 2.80
N LEU A 458 -17.25 23.24 1.92
CA LEU A 458 -16.44 24.24 1.25
C LEU A 458 -16.47 25.55 2.04
N GLU A 459 -15.40 25.80 2.79
CA GLU A 459 -15.16 27.07 3.48
C GLU A 459 -14.59 28.08 2.49
N HIS A 460 -15.24 29.23 2.32
CA HIS A 460 -14.72 30.27 1.45
C HIS A 460 -13.30 30.67 1.88
N TRP A 461 -12.34 30.64 0.95
CA TRP A 461 -10.94 31.00 1.21
C TRP A 461 -10.64 32.42 0.75
N GLN A 462 -10.71 32.71 -0.52
CA GLN A 462 -10.55 34.02 -1.13
C GLN A 462 -11.00 33.98 -2.59
N TYR A 463 -11.54 35.09 -3.12
CA TYR A 463 -12.05 35.13 -4.50
C TYR A 463 -12.96 33.93 -4.77
N ASP A 464 -12.75 33.23 -5.89
CA ASP A 464 -13.50 32.03 -6.26
C ASP A 464 -12.82 30.73 -5.80
N THR A 465 -12.00 30.80 -4.76
CA THR A 465 -11.33 29.66 -4.13
C THR A 465 -11.95 29.35 -2.79
N PHE A 466 -12.21 28.04 -2.57
CA PHE A 466 -12.74 27.50 -1.32
C PHE A 466 -11.78 26.43 -0.80
N ARG A 467 -11.74 26.21 0.52
CA ARG A 467 -11.09 25.07 1.15
C ARG A 467 -12.15 24.00 1.38
N ALA A 468 -11.99 22.85 0.73
CA ALA A 468 -12.81 21.66 0.97
C ALA A 468 -12.30 20.94 2.24
N ARG A 469 -13.13 20.95 3.28
CA ARG A 469 -12.92 20.23 4.53
C ARG A 469 -13.60 18.89 4.43
N MET A 470 -12.82 17.82 4.34
CA MET A 470 -13.36 16.48 4.24
C MET A 470 -14.01 16.05 5.56
N ARG A 471 -15.26 15.55 5.51
CA ARG A 471 -15.98 15.06 6.71
C ARG A 471 -15.42 13.73 7.22
N VAL A 472 -14.83 12.93 6.33
CA VAL A 472 -14.14 11.69 6.70
C VAL A 472 -12.78 12.03 7.27
N LYS A 473 -12.51 11.55 8.48
CA LYS A 473 -11.21 11.70 9.13
C LYS A 473 -10.11 11.05 8.27
N ASN A 474 -8.96 11.68 8.24
CA ASN A 474 -7.77 11.19 7.53
C ASN A 474 -7.86 11.21 5.99
N VAL A 475 -8.86 11.90 5.44
CA VAL A 475 -8.91 12.27 4.02
C VAL A 475 -8.37 13.69 3.87
N ALA A 476 -7.51 13.90 2.89
CA ALA A 476 -6.82 15.17 2.72
C ALA A 476 -7.77 16.29 2.28
N ASP A 477 -7.69 17.44 2.95
CA ASP A 477 -8.33 18.69 2.51
C ASP A 477 -7.77 19.14 1.17
N ALA A 478 -8.55 19.95 0.44
CA ALA A 478 -8.14 20.51 -0.86
C ALA A 478 -8.57 21.97 -1.03
N PHE A 479 -7.82 22.72 -1.82
CA PHE A 479 -8.35 23.92 -2.44
C PHE A 479 -9.24 23.53 -3.63
N VAL A 480 -10.39 24.19 -3.74
CA VAL A 480 -11.32 24.12 -4.88
C VAL A 480 -11.39 25.52 -5.48
N THR A 481 -10.89 25.71 -6.69
CA THR A 481 -10.84 27.01 -7.36
C THR A 481 -11.73 26.98 -8.60
N PHE A 482 -12.73 27.86 -8.64
CA PHE A 482 -13.62 28.05 -9.77
C PHE A 482 -13.04 29.06 -10.77
N SER A 483 -13.30 28.84 -12.05
CA SER A 483 -13.02 29.78 -13.13
C SER A 483 -14.35 30.16 -13.81
N LEU A 484 -14.53 31.42 -14.08
CA LEU A 484 -15.72 31.95 -14.75
C LEU A 484 -15.48 32.10 -16.26
N GLY A 485 -16.52 31.86 -17.06
CA GLY A 485 -16.56 32.15 -18.48
C GLY A 485 -16.76 33.62 -18.78
N ALA A 486 -16.71 33.98 -20.07
CA ALA A 486 -16.95 35.36 -20.53
C ALA A 486 -18.40 35.85 -20.28
N ASP A 487 -19.32 34.91 -20.07
CA ASP A 487 -20.71 35.16 -19.69
C ASP A 487 -20.91 35.38 -18.18
N GLY A 488 -19.84 35.25 -17.40
CA GLY A 488 -19.87 35.35 -15.95
C GLY A 488 -20.36 34.09 -15.21
N ALA A 489 -20.72 33.03 -15.93
CA ALA A 489 -21.09 31.75 -15.32
C ALA A 489 -19.85 30.89 -14.96
N VAL A 490 -20.00 29.92 -14.12
CA VAL A 490 -18.92 28.95 -13.81
C VAL A 490 -18.60 28.12 -15.08
N ASP A 491 -17.36 28.23 -15.58
CA ASP A 491 -16.85 27.44 -16.69
C ASP A 491 -16.29 26.09 -16.19
N ARG A 492 -15.59 26.08 -15.06
CA ARG A 492 -14.97 24.90 -14.48
C ARG A 492 -14.51 25.13 -13.05
N PHE A 493 -14.15 24.04 -12.37
CA PHE A 493 -13.29 24.13 -11.20
C PHE A 493 -12.17 23.09 -11.22
N THR A 494 -11.07 23.40 -10.51
CA THR A 494 -9.91 22.53 -10.29
C THR A 494 -9.70 22.33 -8.80
N MET A 495 -8.94 21.30 -8.44
CA MET A 495 -8.62 21.00 -7.06
C MET A 495 -7.11 20.84 -6.87
N LEU A 496 -6.61 21.24 -5.70
CA LEU A 496 -5.23 21.03 -5.27
C LEU A 496 -5.21 20.56 -3.82
N PRO A 497 -4.36 19.60 -3.44
CA PRO A 497 -4.17 19.25 -2.04
C PRO A 497 -3.87 20.48 -1.20
N PHE A 498 -4.43 20.56 0.01
CA PHE A 498 -4.20 21.72 0.88
C PHE A 498 -2.77 21.74 1.42
N TYR A 499 -2.26 20.59 1.92
CA TYR A 499 -0.90 20.49 2.45
C TYR A 499 0.09 19.94 1.41
N PRO A 500 1.33 20.47 1.37
CA PRO A 500 2.39 19.92 0.51
C PRO A 500 2.78 18.48 0.84
N SER A 501 2.58 18.03 2.10
CA SER A 501 2.86 16.68 2.57
C SER A 501 1.76 15.67 2.26
N THR A 502 0.66 16.11 1.61
CA THR A 502 -0.47 15.24 1.27
C THR A 502 0.00 14.00 0.50
N ASP A 503 -0.51 12.82 0.88
CA ASP A 503 -0.22 11.57 0.18
C ASP A 503 -0.58 11.65 -1.30
N PHE A 504 0.28 11.08 -2.13
CA PHE A 504 0.16 11.15 -3.60
C PHE A 504 -1.12 10.50 -4.16
N SER A 505 -1.78 9.61 -3.40
CA SER A 505 -3.05 9.00 -3.80
C SER A 505 -4.19 10.02 -3.85
N PHE A 506 -4.07 11.15 -3.11
CA PHE A 506 -4.97 12.29 -3.24
C PHE A 506 -4.55 13.19 -4.41
N ASN A 507 -4.52 12.64 -5.61
CA ASN A 507 -4.07 13.28 -6.84
C ASN A 507 -5.13 14.25 -7.39
N TYR A 508 -5.60 15.20 -6.57
CA TYR A 508 -6.64 16.17 -6.92
C TYR A 508 -6.26 17.08 -8.11
N GLN A 509 -4.98 17.38 -8.28
CA GLN A 509 -4.45 18.31 -9.29
C GLN A 509 -4.67 17.85 -10.74
N VAL A 510 -5.04 16.60 -10.96
CA VAL A 510 -5.35 16.08 -12.32
C VAL A 510 -6.85 16.14 -12.65
N LEU A 511 -7.69 16.60 -11.72
CA LEU A 511 -9.13 16.75 -11.90
C LEU A 511 -9.47 18.07 -12.57
N LEU A 512 -10.38 18.04 -13.54
CA LEU A 512 -10.94 19.21 -14.21
C LEU A 512 -12.44 19.05 -14.37
N PHE A 513 -13.17 19.60 -13.43
CA PHE A 513 -14.63 19.50 -13.42
C PHE A 513 -15.27 20.63 -14.23
N LYS A 514 -16.18 20.27 -15.16
CA LYS A 514 -16.99 21.20 -15.94
C LYS A 514 -18.46 21.03 -15.62
N PRO A 515 -19.28 22.10 -15.68
CA PRO A 515 -20.73 21.98 -15.51
C PRO A 515 -21.34 20.95 -16.47
N VAL A 516 -22.31 20.19 -15.96
CA VAL A 516 -23.16 19.28 -16.75
C VAL A 516 -24.50 19.96 -16.97
N HIS A 517 -24.85 20.24 -18.22
CA HIS A 517 -26.11 20.90 -18.63
C HIS A 517 -27.22 19.90 -18.90
#